data_06f03e342c68de3f11a8c58de2340cde
#
_entry.id   06f03e342c68de3f11a8c58de2340cde
#
_cell.length_a   1.000
_cell.length_b   1.000
_cell.length_c   1.000
_cell.angle_alpha   90.00
_cell.angle_beta   90.00
_cell.angle_gamma   90.00
#
_symmetry.space_group_name_H-M   'P 1'
#
loop_
_entity.id
_entity.type
_entity.pdbx_description
1 polymer ?
#
loop_
_entity_poly.entity_id
_entity_poly.type
_entity_poly.pdbx_seq_one_letter_code
_entity_poly.pdbx_strand_id
1 'polypeptide(L)'
;ERIGETALDNSFVLDFSEAQPMCVLRDPATGWQLEIRPDKSYPYLQIYIPPHRNSIAIENLSAPPDAFNNGIGLITLAAGASTSFATQYIIKKGAISL
;
A
#
# COMPACT_ATOMS: atom_id res chain seq x y z
N GLU A 1 4.31 -13.30 -7.72
CA GLU A 1 5.73 -12.95 -7.54
C GLU A 1 6.15 -13.12 -6.09
N ARG A 2 7.31 -13.68 -5.86
CA ARG A 2 7.85 -13.89 -4.51
C ARG A 2 8.75 -12.74 -4.12
N ILE A 3 8.63 -12.30 -2.86
CA ILE A 3 9.55 -11.30 -2.31
C ILE A 3 10.96 -11.89 -2.21
N GLY A 4 11.08 -13.10 -1.66
CA GLY A 4 12.38 -13.74 -1.50
C GLY A 4 13.37 -12.84 -0.78
N GLU A 5 14.52 -12.62 -1.39
CA GLU A 5 15.58 -11.75 -0.85
C GLU A 5 15.51 -10.31 -1.38
N THR A 6 14.43 -9.96 -2.09
CA THR A 6 14.26 -8.63 -2.67
C THR A 6 14.27 -7.58 -1.57
N ALA A 7 15.09 -6.55 -1.74
CA ALA A 7 15.04 -5.36 -0.90
C ALA A 7 14.01 -4.40 -1.49
N LEU A 8 13.09 -3.93 -0.66
CA LEU A 8 12.05 -3.00 -1.07
C LEU A 8 12.06 -1.76 -0.19
N ASP A 9 12.08 -0.62 -0.82
CA ASP A 9 11.83 0.70 -0.25
C ASP A 9 11.35 1.58 -1.41
N ASN A 10 10.18 1.26 -1.91
CA ASN A 10 9.69 1.79 -3.17
C ASN A 10 8.30 2.38 -3.03
N SER A 11 8.08 3.49 -3.73
CA SER A 11 6.76 4.05 -3.94
C SER A 11 6.19 3.58 -5.27
N PHE A 12 4.91 3.26 -5.27
CA PHE A 12 4.18 2.84 -6.45
C PHE A 12 3.03 3.79 -6.72
N VAL A 13 2.82 4.13 -7.97
CA VAL A 13 1.62 4.86 -8.41
C VAL A 13 0.56 3.80 -8.70
N LEU A 14 -0.60 3.92 -8.06
CA LEU A 14 -1.68 2.95 -8.23
C LEU A 14 -2.51 3.26 -9.47
N ASP A 15 -2.88 2.22 -10.19
CA ASP A 15 -3.73 2.31 -11.36
C ASP A 15 -5.16 1.89 -11.01
N PHE A 16 -6.04 2.87 -10.79
CA PHE A 16 -7.43 2.61 -10.41
C PHE A 16 -8.33 2.22 -11.60
N SER A 17 -7.77 2.10 -12.81
CA SER A 17 -8.47 1.43 -13.91
C SER A 17 -8.46 -0.08 -13.72
N GLU A 18 -7.52 -0.61 -12.93
CA GLU A 18 -7.48 -2.01 -12.57
C GLU A 18 -8.46 -2.30 -11.43
N ALA A 19 -8.88 -3.56 -11.34
CA ALA A 19 -9.78 -3.99 -10.27
C ALA A 19 -9.07 -4.09 -8.93
N GLN A 20 -9.82 -3.83 -7.84
CA GLN A 20 -9.34 -4.08 -6.50
C GLN A 20 -9.15 -5.59 -6.25
N PRO A 21 -8.23 -6.00 -5.37
CA PRO A 21 -7.38 -5.15 -4.53
C PRO A 21 -6.21 -4.54 -5.30
N MET A 22 -5.65 -3.44 -4.80
CA MET A 22 -4.45 -2.82 -5.36
C MET A 22 -3.17 -3.53 -4.94
N CYS A 23 -3.18 -4.17 -3.77
CA CYS A 23 -2.04 -4.90 -3.26
C CYS A 23 -2.51 -6.13 -2.49
N VAL A 24 -1.79 -7.23 -2.66
CA VAL A 24 -2.03 -8.47 -1.92
C VAL A 24 -0.69 -8.97 -1.38
N LEU A 25 -0.65 -9.18 -0.08
CA LEU A 25 0.46 -9.88 0.58
C LEU A 25 -0.03 -11.26 0.98
N ARG A 26 0.69 -12.29 0.58
CA ARG A 26 0.31 -13.68 0.87
C ARG A 26 1.47 -14.44 1.49
N ASP A 27 1.14 -15.21 2.52
CA ASP A 27 2.04 -16.21 3.08
C ASP A 27 1.60 -17.60 2.63
N PRO A 28 2.30 -18.23 1.68
CA PRO A 28 1.90 -19.53 1.18
C PRO A 28 2.06 -20.66 2.21
N ALA A 29 2.92 -20.47 3.22
CA ALA A 29 3.15 -21.48 4.25
C ALA A 29 1.96 -21.59 5.21
N THR A 30 1.32 -20.47 5.56
CA THR A 30 0.21 -20.43 6.52
C THR A 30 -1.16 -20.27 5.84
N GLY A 31 -1.19 -19.81 4.60
CA GLY A 31 -2.41 -19.47 3.88
C GLY A 31 -2.99 -18.12 4.24
N TRP A 32 -2.37 -17.35 5.12
CA TRP A 32 -2.82 -16.00 5.43
C TRP A 32 -2.57 -15.05 4.27
N GLN A 33 -3.51 -14.15 4.07
CA GLN A 33 -3.48 -13.17 2.99
C GLN A 33 -4.03 -11.84 3.50
N LEU A 34 -3.35 -10.76 3.14
CA LEU A 34 -3.80 -9.40 3.37
C LEU A 34 -4.07 -8.74 2.02
N GLU A 35 -5.30 -8.25 1.83
CA GLU A 35 -5.65 -7.42 0.69
C GLU A 35 -5.74 -5.96 1.12
N ILE A 36 -5.16 -5.08 0.32
CA ILE A 36 -5.20 -3.63 0.56
C ILE A 36 -6.00 -3.00 -0.57
N ARG A 37 -7.10 -2.33 -0.20
CA ARG A 37 -8.11 -1.78 -1.10
C ARG A 37 -8.30 -0.29 -0.85
N PRO A 38 -7.32 0.55 -1.22
CA PRO A 38 -7.49 2.00 -1.11
C PRO A 38 -8.47 2.50 -2.15
N ASP A 39 -9.15 3.60 -1.86
CA ASP A 39 -9.81 4.37 -2.90
C ASP A 39 -8.84 5.39 -3.50
N LYS A 40 -9.33 6.26 -4.38
CA LYS A 40 -8.49 7.25 -5.08
C LYS A 40 -7.90 8.32 -4.17
N SER A 41 -8.32 8.41 -2.92
CA SER A 41 -7.73 9.33 -1.94
C SER A 41 -6.31 8.94 -1.55
N TYR A 42 -5.96 7.65 -1.78
CA TYR A 42 -4.61 7.12 -1.58
C TYR A 42 -4.04 6.66 -2.93
N PRO A 43 -3.58 7.58 -3.79
CA PRO A 43 -3.11 7.20 -5.12
C PRO A 43 -1.73 6.56 -5.14
N TYR A 44 -1.05 6.50 -4.01
CA TYR A 44 0.31 5.96 -3.90
C TYR A 44 0.40 4.90 -2.82
N LEU A 45 1.34 3.97 -3.00
CA LEU A 45 1.62 2.92 -2.03
C LEU A 45 3.14 2.82 -1.84
N GLN A 46 3.59 2.86 -0.59
CA GLN A 46 5.00 2.65 -0.25
C GLN A 46 5.14 1.26 0.35
N ILE A 47 6.12 0.50 -0.12
CA ILE A 47 6.46 -0.80 0.46
C ILE A 47 7.91 -0.75 0.92
N TYR A 48 8.12 -1.08 2.18
CA TYR A 48 9.43 -1.06 2.80
C TYR A 48 9.68 -2.34 3.59
N ILE A 49 10.81 -2.96 3.35
CA ILE A 49 11.28 -4.12 4.11
C ILE A 49 12.52 -3.69 4.88
N PRO A 50 12.47 -3.63 6.22
CA PRO A 50 13.66 -3.27 7.02
C PRO A 50 14.81 -4.25 6.83
N PRO A 51 16.06 -3.83 7.07
CA PRO A 51 17.21 -4.71 6.89
C PRO A 51 17.16 -6.01 7.70
N HIS A 52 16.55 -6.01 8.89
CA HIS A 52 16.38 -7.22 9.71
C HIS A 52 15.41 -8.23 9.08
N ARG A 53 14.58 -7.80 8.13
CA ARG A 53 13.66 -8.63 7.34
C ARG A 53 12.62 -9.41 8.15
N ASN A 54 12.30 -8.94 9.34
CA ASN A 54 11.29 -9.56 10.22
C ASN A 54 9.90 -8.93 10.07
N SER A 55 9.77 -7.92 9.24
CA SER A 55 8.52 -7.21 9.00
C SER A 55 8.49 -6.60 7.60
N ILE A 56 7.31 -6.15 7.22
CA ILE A 56 7.10 -5.39 5.98
C ILE A 56 6.14 -4.26 6.30
N ALA A 57 6.47 -3.06 5.85
CA ALA A 57 5.57 -1.93 5.92
C ALA A 57 4.93 -1.72 4.56
N ILE A 58 3.59 -1.66 4.54
CA ILE A 58 2.82 -1.36 3.35
C ILE A 58 1.96 -0.15 3.70
N GLU A 59 2.29 0.99 3.11
CA GLU A 59 1.75 2.27 3.52
C GLU A 59 0.90 2.88 2.42
N ASN A 60 -0.36 3.18 2.74
CA ASN A 60 -1.21 4.00 1.86
C ASN A 60 -0.76 5.45 1.98
N LEU A 61 -0.49 6.11 0.87
CA LEU A 61 -0.04 7.49 0.84
C LEU A 61 -0.97 8.34 -0.03
N SER A 62 -1.35 9.50 0.49
CA SER A 62 -2.11 10.49 -0.28
C SER A 62 -1.22 11.25 -1.27
N ALA A 63 0.08 11.30 -1.01
CA ALA A 63 1.08 11.93 -1.85
C ALA A 63 2.38 11.12 -1.77
N PRO A 64 3.24 11.18 -2.79
CA PRO A 64 4.54 10.50 -2.71
C PRO A 64 5.45 11.14 -1.66
N PRO A 65 6.49 10.43 -1.21
CA PRO A 65 7.51 11.03 -0.36
C PRO A 65 8.08 12.29 -1.02
N ASP A 66 8.50 13.24 -0.26
CA ASP A 66 9.05 14.52 -0.73
C ASP A 66 8.00 15.52 -1.27
N ALA A 67 6.69 15.23 -1.07
CA ALA A 67 5.63 16.12 -1.56
C ALA A 67 5.70 17.52 -0.96
N PHE A 68 6.18 17.67 0.27
CA PHE A 68 6.35 18.99 0.88
C PHE A 68 7.42 19.84 0.18
N ASN A 69 8.37 19.21 -0.51
CA ASN A 69 9.40 19.90 -1.26
C ASN A 69 9.03 20.15 -2.71
N ASN A 70 8.45 19.13 -3.38
CA ASN A 70 8.20 19.21 -4.82
C ASN A 70 6.73 19.49 -5.19
N GLY A 71 5.82 19.40 -4.23
CA GLY A 71 4.40 19.67 -4.45
C GLY A 71 3.65 18.60 -5.23
N ILE A 72 4.31 17.51 -5.64
CA ILE A 72 3.67 16.47 -6.44
C ILE A 72 2.67 15.72 -5.57
N GLY A 73 1.38 15.74 -5.99
CA GLY A 73 0.30 15.07 -5.27
C GLY A 73 -0.09 15.70 -3.95
N LEU A 74 0.55 16.80 -3.57
CA LEU A 74 0.26 17.47 -2.30
C LEU A 74 -1.16 18.05 -2.30
N ILE A 75 -1.91 17.72 -1.23
CA ILE A 75 -3.26 18.25 -1.01
C ILE A 75 -3.15 19.48 -0.14
N THR A 76 -3.71 20.59 -0.61
CA THR A 76 -3.78 21.85 0.13
C THR A 76 -5.23 22.11 0.51
N LEU A 77 -5.49 22.33 1.80
CA LEU A 77 -6.83 22.63 2.30
C LEU A 77 -6.90 24.09 2.68
N ALA A 78 -7.92 24.78 2.16
CA ALA A 78 -8.28 26.11 2.62
C ALA A 78 -8.85 26.04 4.04
N ALA A 79 -8.84 27.18 4.76
CA ALA A 79 -9.42 27.27 6.09
C ALA A 79 -10.91 26.87 6.04
N GLY A 80 -11.32 25.97 6.94
CA GLY A 80 -12.69 25.44 6.99
C GLY A 80 -13.01 24.33 5.99
N ALA A 81 -12.10 24.02 5.07
CA ALA A 81 -12.27 22.91 4.13
C ALA A 81 -11.89 21.57 4.77
N SER A 82 -12.44 20.49 4.23
CA SER A 82 -12.11 19.13 4.66
C SER A 82 -11.92 18.21 3.46
N THR A 83 -11.20 17.12 3.69
CA THR A 83 -11.06 16.02 2.72
C THR A 83 -11.16 14.71 3.48
N SER A 84 -11.37 13.61 2.75
CA SER A 84 -11.48 12.29 3.34
C SER A 84 -10.57 11.32 2.62
N PHE A 85 -10.05 10.37 3.38
CA PHE A 85 -9.22 9.29 2.87
C PHE A 85 -9.83 7.98 3.30
N ALA A 86 -9.86 7.00 2.40
CA ALA A 86 -10.42 5.70 2.71
C ALA A 86 -9.58 4.58 2.12
N THR A 87 -9.33 3.57 2.96
CA THR A 87 -8.74 2.32 2.55
C THR A 87 -9.39 1.19 3.32
N GLN A 88 -9.36 0.00 2.77
CA GLN A 88 -9.91 -1.18 3.39
C GLN A 88 -8.83 -2.26 3.44
N TYR A 89 -8.69 -2.89 4.59
CA TYR A 89 -7.82 -4.05 4.76
C TYR A 89 -8.69 -5.27 4.96
N ILE A 90 -8.44 -6.31 4.15
CA ILE A 90 -9.16 -7.57 4.25
C ILE A 90 -8.16 -8.67 4.57
N ILE A 91 -8.37 -9.35 5.69
CA ILE A 91 -7.53 -10.45 6.11
C ILE A 91 -8.29 -11.74 5.83
N LYS A 92 -7.67 -12.62 5.07
CA LYS A 92 -8.24 -13.92 4.70
C LYS A 92 -7.27 -15.04 5.07
N LYS A 93 -7.81 -16.21 5.36
CA LYS A 93 -7.03 -17.42 5.45
C LYS A 93 -7.52 -18.39 4.40
N GLY A 94 -6.66 -18.65 3.41
CA GLY A 94 -6.96 -19.58 2.35
C GLY A 94 -6.63 -21.03 2.73
N ALA A 95 -6.90 -21.94 1.82
CA ALA A 95 -6.49 -23.34 1.96
C ALA A 95 -4.97 -23.42 1.93
N ILE A 96 -4.40 -24.25 2.81
CA ILE A 96 -2.98 -24.57 2.77
C ILE A 96 -2.75 -25.47 1.55
N SER A 97 -1.78 -25.06 0.71
CA SER A 97 -1.37 -25.86 -0.42
C SER A 97 -0.46 -26.99 0.08
N LEU A 98 -0.88 -28.20 -0.15
CA LEU A 98 -0.11 -29.38 0.23
C LEU A 98 0.77 -29.87 -0.92
#